data_7621f86bdc4959f362fd079b4cc13982
#
_entry.id   7621f86bdc4959f362fd079b4cc13982
#
_cell.length_a   1.000
_cell.length_b   1.000
_cell.length_c   1.000
_cell.angle_alpha   90.00
_cell.angle_beta   90.00
_cell.angle_gamma   90.00
#
_symmetry.space_group_name_H-M   'P 1'
#
loop_
_entity.id
_entity.type
_entity.pdbx_description
1 polymer ?
#
loop_
_entity_poly.entity_id
_entity_poly.type
_entity_poly.pdbx_seq_one_letter_code
_entity_poly.pdbx_strand_id
1 'polypeptide(L)'
;MKLIIVGYGYVGKAFESILSKYYEIEIVDPKYTNNKIKKDSDAVIVCVSTPKGIGGVCDMRNVYEVVRACPDVPILIKSTVSLEGWRHCKKTYEKRMAFSPEFLREETSFEDVKNCEHVLIGG
;
A
#
# COMPACT_ATOMS: atom_id res chain seq x y z
N MET A 1 -16.76 5.05 -5.94
CA MET A 1 -15.29 5.18 -5.98
C MET A 1 -14.68 3.79 -6.01
N LYS A 2 -13.72 3.59 -6.89
CA LYS A 2 -13.03 2.31 -7.05
C LYS A 2 -11.59 2.43 -6.56
N LEU A 3 -11.23 1.60 -5.59
CA LEU A 3 -9.89 1.55 -5.02
C LEU A 3 -9.20 0.23 -5.40
N ILE A 4 -7.90 0.30 -5.66
CA ILE A 4 -7.08 -0.89 -5.86
C ILE A 4 -6.18 -1.03 -4.63
N ILE A 5 -6.18 -2.24 -4.02
CA ILE A 5 -5.24 -2.60 -2.97
C ILE A 5 -4.20 -3.54 -3.60
N VAL A 6 -2.93 -3.12 -3.59
CA VAL A 6 -1.82 -3.92 -4.10
C VAL A 6 -1.08 -4.55 -2.93
N GLY A 7 -1.06 -5.87 -2.88
CA GLY A 7 -0.54 -6.64 -1.76
C GLY A 7 -1.65 -7.09 -0.81
N TYR A 8 -1.82 -8.41 -0.67
CA TYR A 8 -2.92 -8.98 0.08
C TYR A 8 -2.44 -9.85 1.24
N GLY A 9 -1.47 -9.30 2.00
CA GLY A 9 -1.06 -9.83 3.30
C GLY A 9 -2.00 -9.35 4.40
N TYR A 10 -1.57 -9.42 5.67
CA TYR A 10 -2.44 -9.03 6.78
C TYR A 10 -2.89 -7.56 6.73
N VAL A 11 -2.04 -6.66 6.26
CA VAL A 11 -2.39 -5.24 6.12
C VAL A 11 -3.44 -5.03 5.03
N GLY A 12 -3.21 -5.57 3.84
CA GLY A 12 -4.15 -5.45 2.72
C GLY A 12 -5.51 -6.05 3.05
N LYS A 13 -5.54 -7.23 3.68
CA LYS A 13 -6.78 -7.88 4.11
C LYS A 13 -7.54 -7.04 5.13
N ALA A 14 -6.83 -6.45 6.09
CA ALA A 14 -7.44 -5.61 7.12
C ALA A 14 -8.09 -4.37 6.50
N PHE A 15 -7.40 -3.69 5.60
CA PHE A 15 -7.95 -2.51 4.93
C PHE A 15 -9.11 -2.86 4.00
N GLU A 16 -9.03 -3.97 3.28
CA GLU A 16 -10.16 -4.43 2.47
C GLU A 16 -11.40 -4.64 3.34
N SER A 17 -11.26 -5.27 4.50
CA SER A 17 -12.39 -5.59 5.37
C SER A 17 -13.17 -4.35 5.82
N ILE A 18 -12.50 -3.22 5.97
CA ILE A 18 -13.12 -1.95 6.38
C ILE A 18 -13.61 -1.17 5.15
N LEU A 19 -12.75 -1.01 4.16
CA LEU A 19 -13.03 -0.12 3.03
C LEU A 19 -14.06 -0.70 2.06
N SER A 20 -14.18 -2.03 1.96
CA SER A 20 -15.16 -2.67 1.08
C SER A 20 -16.61 -2.37 1.47
N LYS A 21 -16.85 -1.88 2.68
CA LYS A 21 -18.18 -1.45 3.13
C LYS A 21 -18.62 -0.12 2.46
N TYR A 22 -17.67 0.64 1.95
CA TYR A 22 -17.91 1.98 1.43
C TYR A 22 -17.50 2.16 -0.03
N TYR A 23 -16.59 1.34 -0.52
CA TYR A 23 -15.99 1.49 -1.85
C TYR A 23 -15.91 0.16 -2.56
N GLU A 24 -15.86 0.20 -3.89
CA GLU A 24 -15.53 -0.96 -4.71
C GLU A 24 -14.02 -1.21 -4.60
N ILE A 25 -13.64 -2.40 -4.15
CA ILE A 25 -12.23 -2.77 -3.93
C ILE A 25 -11.82 -3.86 -4.93
N GLU A 26 -10.69 -3.65 -5.59
CA GLU A 26 -10.06 -4.68 -6.41
C GLU A 26 -8.68 -5.00 -5.81
N ILE A 27 -8.39 -6.30 -5.66
CA ILE A 27 -7.12 -6.78 -5.10
C ILE A 27 -6.17 -7.10 -6.24
N VAL A 28 -4.93 -6.63 -6.12
CA VAL A 28 -3.83 -6.96 -7.02
C VAL A 28 -2.71 -7.59 -6.21
N ASP A 29 -2.57 -8.91 -6.33
CA ASP A 29 -1.50 -9.68 -5.67
C ASP A 29 -1.30 -10.97 -6.45
N PRO A 30 -0.10 -11.22 -7.02
CA PRO A 30 0.14 -12.41 -7.86
C PRO A 30 -0.15 -13.73 -7.17
N LYS A 31 -0.07 -13.76 -5.83
CA LYS A 31 -0.34 -14.96 -5.03
C LYS A 31 -1.84 -15.31 -4.99
N TYR A 32 -2.72 -14.33 -5.15
CA TYR A 32 -4.16 -14.50 -4.95
C TYR A 32 -4.99 -14.21 -6.19
N THR A 33 -4.53 -13.36 -7.09
CA THR A 33 -5.29 -12.94 -8.27
C THR A 33 -4.40 -12.81 -9.49
N ASN A 34 -5.03 -12.72 -10.68
CA ASN A 34 -4.36 -12.37 -11.93
C ASN A 34 -4.61 -10.91 -12.31
N ASN A 35 -5.21 -10.14 -11.41
CA ASN A 35 -5.55 -8.74 -11.67
C ASN A 35 -4.31 -7.89 -11.86
N LYS A 36 -4.43 -6.87 -12.71
CA LYS A 36 -3.41 -5.84 -12.93
C LYS A 36 -3.95 -4.51 -12.45
N ILE A 37 -3.05 -3.57 -12.17
CA ILE A 37 -3.44 -2.19 -11.80
C ILE A 37 -4.07 -1.53 -13.03
N LYS A 38 -5.34 -1.14 -12.90
CA LYS A 38 -6.12 -0.59 -14.00
C LYS A 38 -6.15 0.93 -13.99
N LYS A 39 -6.23 1.53 -15.17
CA LYS A 39 -6.28 2.99 -15.33
C LYS A 39 -7.58 3.63 -14.84
N ASP A 40 -8.65 2.87 -14.73
CA ASP A 40 -9.98 3.37 -14.34
C ASP A 40 -10.19 3.42 -12.82
N SER A 41 -9.16 3.11 -12.03
CA SER A 41 -9.24 3.24 -10.57
C SER A 41 -9.15 4.70 -10.13
N ASP A 42 -9.76 5.00 -8.98
CA ASP A 42 -9.73 6.36 -8.41
C ASP A 42 -8.51 6.58 -7.49
N ALA A 43 -8.00 5.52 -6.89
CA ALA A 43 -6.79 5.58 -6.06
C ALA A 43 -6.20 4.19 -5.89
N VAL A 44 -4.93 4.13 -5.52
CA VAL A 44 -4.21 2.89 -5.25
C VAL A 44 -3.65 2.91 -3.83
N ILE A 45 -3.88 1.83 -3.08
CA ILE A 45 -3.33 1.64 -1.74
C ILE A 45 -2.27 0.53 -1.84
N VAL A 46 -1.03 0.85 -1.47
CA VAL A 46 0.10 -0.05 -1.60
C VAL A 46 0.37 -0.71 -0.24
N CYS A 47 0.19 -2.03 -0.19
CA CYS A 47 0.36 -2.84 1.01
C CYS A 47 1.34 -4.01 0.78
N VAL A 48 2.26 -3.88 -0.16
CA VAL A 48 3.24 -4.92 -0.47
C VAL A 48 4.29 -5.04 0.64
N SER A 49 4.93 -6.21 0.73
CA SER A 49 5.99 -6.42 1.71
C SER A 49 7.26 -5.64 1.36
N THR A 50 7.97 -5.20 2.39
CA THR A 50 9.29 -4.58 2.29
C THR A 50 10.23 -5.35 3.19
N PRO A 51 10.71 -6.55 2.74
CA PRO A 51 11.48 -7.41 3.60
C PRO A 51 12.84 -6.82 3.95
N LYS A 52 13.48 -7.38 4.96
CA LYS A 52 14.84 -7.03 5.34
C LYS A 52 15.79 -7.49 4.23
N GLY A 53 16.48 -6.54 3.62
CA GLY A 53 17.47 -6.79 2.58
C GLY A 53 18.87 -6.99 3.14
N ILE A 54 19.86 -6.95 2.25
CA ILE A 54 21.28 -7.11 2.57
C ILE A 54 21.71 -6.02 3.58
N GLY A 55 22.40 -6.43 4.64
CA GLY A 55 22.86 -5.51 5.67
C GLY A 55 21.78 -4.95 6.56
N GLY A 56 20.56 -5.53 6.54
CA GLY A 56 19.43 -5.07 7.34
C GLY A 56 18.67 -3.88 6.74
N VAL A 57 19.01 -3.47 5.53
CA VAL A 57 18.34 -2.38 4.83
C VAL A 57 16.98 -2.83 4.33
N CYS A 58 15.98 -1.96 4.45
CA CYS A 58 14.63 -2.24 3.94
C CYS A 58 14.66 -2.40 2.41
N ASP A 59 14.18 -3.55 1.93
CA ASP A 59 14.11 -3.82 0.49
C ASP A 59 12.85 -3.19 -0.10
N MET A 60 13.02 -2.13 -0.84
CA MET A 60 11.95 -1.32 -1.41
C MET A 60 11.50 -1.74 -2.82
N ARG A 61 12.08 -2.80 -3.39
CA ARG A 61 11.82 -3.18 -4.78
C ARG A 61 10.33 -3.39 -5.09
N ASN A 62 9.60 -4.05 -4.20
CA ASN A 62 8.17 -4.28 -4.40
C ASN A 62 7.40 -2.96 -4.46
N VAL A 63 7.73 -2.01 -3.61
CA VAL A 63 7.10 -0.68 -3.61
C VAL A 63 7.45 0.06 -4.91
N TYR A 64 8.70 0.05 -5.33
CA TYR A 64 9.11 0.73 -6.56
C TYR A 64 8.40 0.19 -7.79
N GLU A 65 8.27 -1.13 -7.91
CA GLU A 65 7.55 -1.76 -9.03
C GLU A 65 6.09 -1.32 -9.09
N VAL A 66 5.42 -1.29 -7.94
CA VAL A 66 4.01 -0.89 -7.87
C VAL A 66 3.84 0.57 -8.22
N VAL A 67 4.64 1.45 -7.64
CA VAL A 67 4.56 2.89 -7.90
C VAL A 67 4.79 3.18 -9.38
N ARG A 68 5.78 2.53 -9.98
CA ARG A 68 6.06 2.68 -11.41
C ARG A 68 4.89 2.24 -12.29
N ALA A 69 4.20 1.17 -11.89
CA ALA A 69 3.07 0.62 -12.66
C ALA A 69 1.76 1.37 -12.45
N CYS A 70 1.65 2.21 -11.43
CA CYS A 70 0.41 2.93 -11.14
C CYS A 70 0.06 3.95 -12.22
N PRO A 71 -1.22 4.09 -12.58
CA PRO A 71 -1.68 5.19 -13.43
C PRO A 71 -1.59 6.52 -12.68
N ASP A 72 -1.97 7.61 -13.36
CA ASP A 72 -1.98 8.95 -12.74
C ASP A 72 -3.19 9.12 -11.82
N VAL A 73 -3.13 8.47 -10.67
CA VAL A 73 -4.14 8.54 -9.61
C VAL A 73 -3.40 8.69 -8.27
N PRO A 74 -4.08 9.18 -7.22
CA PRO A 74 -3.46 9.26 -5.90
C PRO A 74 -3.03 7.87 -5.40
N ILE A 75 -1.82 7.82 -4.83
CA ILE A 75 -1.22 6.59 -4.29
C ILE A 75 -0.98 6.78 -2.80
N LEU A 76 -1.54 5.88 -1.99
CA LEU A 76 -1.29 5.84 -0.55
C LEU A 76 -0.43 4.62 -0.24
N ILE A 77 0.78 4.84 0.28
CA ILE A 77 1.70 3.77 0.64
C ILE A 77 1.51 3.43 2.11
N LYS A 78 1.02 2.23 2.37
CA LYS A 78 0.86 1.66 3.72
C LYS A 78 2.00 0.71 4.08
N SER A 79 2.80 0.28 3.11
CA SER A 79 3.99 -0.54 3.35
C SER A 79 4.97 0.22 4.22
N THR A 80 5.74 -0.51 5.05
CA THR A 80 6.87 0.08 5.78
C THR A 80 7.92 0.54 4.78
N VAL A 81 8.30 1.80 4.84
CA VAL A 81 9.30 2.36 3.94
C VAL A 81 10.44 2.99 4.72
N SER A 82 11.65 2.86 4.21
CA SER A 82 12.78 3.59 4.77
C SER A 82 12.74 5.05 4.32
N LEU A 83 13.38 5.92 5.07
CA LEU A 83 13.47 7.34 4.69
C LEU A 83 14.14 7.52 3.34
N GLU A 84 15.21 6.78 3.09
CA GLU A 84 15.92 6.79 1.81
C GLU A 84 15.02 6.27 0.68
N GLY A 85 14.28 5.20 0.94
CA GLY A 85 13.33 4.63 -0.03
C GLY A 85 12.22 5.62 -0.39
N TRP A 86 11.68 6.31 0.60
CA TRP A 86 10.67 7.33 0.36
C TRP A 86 11.23 8.48 -0.48
N ARG A 87 12.41 8.97 -0.14
CA ARG A 87 13.09 10.03 -0.90
C ARG A 87 13.36 9.61 -2.34
N HIS A 88 13.77 8.37 -2.55
CA HIS A 88 13.97 7.81 -3.89
C HIS A 88 12.68 7.80 -4.70
N CYS A 89 11.57 7.34 -4.11
CA CYS A 89 10.26 7.35 -4.76
C CYS A 89 9.84 8.75 -5.17
N LYS A 90 9.96 9.72 -4.27
CA LYS A 90 9.58 11.11 -4.53
C LYS A 90 10.43 11.74 -5.64
N LYS A 91 11.70 11.41 -5.68
CA LYS A 91 12.64 11.96 -6.68
C LYS A 91 12.49 11.29 -8.05
N THR A 92 12.26 9.96 -8.06
CA THR A 92 12.30 9.15 -9.29
C THR A 92 10.96 9.14 -10.02
N TYR A 93 9.86 9.05 -9.28
CA TYR A 93 8.53 8.89 -9.87
C TYR A 93 7.70 10.17 -9.69
N GLU A 94 7.25 10.72 -10.79
CA GLU A 94 6.37 11.90 -10.79
C GLU A 94 4.92 11.48 -10.54
N LYS A 95 4.64 11.03 -9.32
CA LYS A 95 3.32 10.52 -8.92
C LYS A 95 2.80 11.28 -7.72
N ARG A 96 1.47 11.34 -7.60
CA ARG A 96 0.81 11.91 -6.41
C ARG A 96 0.81 10.87 -5.32
N MET A 97 1.76 10.92 -4.40
CA MET A 97 1.97 9.91 -3.37
C MET A 97 1.88 10.51 -1.97
N ALA A 98 1.30 9.73 -1.07
CA ALA A 98 1.36 9.97 0.36
C ALA A 98 1.81 8.68 1.06
N PHE A 99 2.42 8.84 2.21
CA PHE A 99 2.85 7.73 3.06
C PHE A 99 2.06 7.78 4.37
N SER A 100 1.52 6.65 4.76
CA SER A 100 0.78 6.52 6.02
C SER A 100 1.31 5.31 6.78
N PRO A 101 2.12 5.52 7.85
CA PRO A 101 2.70 4.40 8.59
C PRO A 101 1.63 3.50 9.19
N GLU A 102 1.98 2.21 9.28
CA GLU A 102 1.08 1.15 9.69
C GLU A 102 1.54 0.57 11.02
N PHE A 103 0.62 0.47 11.97
CA PHE A 103 0.89 -0.03 13.32
C PHE A 103 0.09 -1.30 13.65
N LEU A 104 -0.42 -2.00 12.63
CA LEU A 104 -1.22 -3.20 12.85
C LEU A 104 -0.34 -4.38 13.29
N ARG A 105 -0.87 -5.16 14.23
CA ARG A 105 -0.30 -6.44 14.61
C ARG A 105 -0.91 -7.54 13.73
N GLU A 106 -0.09 -8.50 13.32
CA GLU A 106 -0.54 -9.56 12.42
C GLU A 106 -1.72 -10.35 12.99
N GLU A 107 -1.65 -10.73 14.29
CA GLU A 107 -2.68 -11.54 14.93
C GLU A 107 -4.02 -10.82 15.12
N THR A 108 -4.00 -9.48 15.22
CA THR A 108 -5.18 -8.68 15.52
C THR A 108 -5.43 -7.57 14.51
N SER A 109 -4.93 -7.74 13.28
CA SER A 109 -4.92 -6.68 12.26
C SER A 109 -6.32 -6.13 11.95
N PHE A 110 -7.35 -6.98 11.86
CA PHE A 110 -8.72 -6.51 11.60
C PHE A 110 -9.26 -5.63 12.71
N GLU A 111 -9.04 -6.03 13.96
CA GLU A 111 -9.47 -5.24 15.11
C GLU A 111 -8.67 -3.94 15.24
N ASP A 112 -7.36 -4.01 15.00
CA ASP A 112 -6.49 -2.85 15.07
C ASP A 112 -6.90 -1.77 14.06
N VAL A 113 -7.25 -2.15 12.83
CA VAL A 113 -7.77 -1.20 11.82
C VAL A 113 -9.11 -0.63 12.26
N LYS A 114 -10.03 -1.49 12.71
CA LYS A 114 -11.36 -1.09 13.12
C LYS A 114 -11.33 -0.10 14.29
N ASN A 115 -10.43 -0.30 15.24
CA ASN A 115 -10.33 0.49 16.47
C ASN A 115 -9.29 1.62 16.39
N CYS A 116 -8.68 1.84 15.23
CA CYS A 116 -7.69 2.89 15.07
C CYS A 116 -8.33 4.26 15.16
N GLU A 117 -7.89 5.07 16.13
CA GLU A 117 -8.40 6.43 16.35
C GLU A 117 -7.59 7.50 15.62
N HIS A 118 -6.36 7.17 15.21
CA HIS A 118 -5.44 8.13 14.61
C HIS A 118 -4.81 7.57 13.34
N VAL A 119 -4.74 8.40 12.31
CA VAL A 119 -4.04 8.09 11.06
C VAL A 119 -2.99 9.16 10.83
N LEU A 120 -1.75 8.74 10.64
CA LEU A 120 -0.64 9.64 10.30
C LEU A 120 -0.42 9.61 8.80
N ILE A 121 -0.35 10.76 8.16
CA ILE A 121 -0.12 10.87 6.71
C ILE A 121 0.97 11.88 6.46
N GLY A 122 2.00 11.44 5.72
CA GLY A 122 3.07 12.30 5.24
C GLY A 122 3.10 12.32 3.72
N GLY A 123 3.61 13.41 3.18
CA GLY A 123 3.70 13.56 1.74
C GLY A 123 5.07 14.00 1.23
#